data_d3b9e655f867c18296862bf1df8a481d
#
_entry.id   d3b9e655f867c18296862bf1df8a481d
#
_cell.length_a   1.000
_cell.length_b   1.000
_cell.length_c   1.000
_cell.angle_alpha   90.00
_cell.angle_beta   90.00
_cell.angle_gamma   90.00
#
_symmetry.space_group_name_H-M   'P 1'
#
loop_
_entity.id
_entity.type
_entity.pdbx_description
1 polymer ?
#
loop_
_entity_poly.entity_id
_entity_poly.type
_entity_poly.pdbx_seq_one_letter_code
_entity_poly.pdbx_strand_id
1 'polypeptide(L)'
;MQYLLMIYRSEAELGKMDAAARKAMTAEYGAFTQSIIQSGHFKAGDGLQPTTTATTVRVREGKMLTTDGPFAETREQLGGYYLVEAKDLDGALAIAARIPGATTGSIEVRPVMVYD
;
A
#
# COMPACT_ATOMS: atom_id res chain seq x y z
N MET A 1 -12.86 -2.53 -14.12
CA MET A 1 -12.61 -3.38 -12.94
C MET A 1 -11.76 -2.64 -11.93
N GLN A 2 -11.99 -2.89 -10.66
CA GLN A 2 -11.20 -2.30 -9.60
C GLN A 2 -10.08 -3.24 -9.17
N TYR A 3 -8.94 -2.66 -8.84
CA TYR A 3 -7.77 -3.38 -8.34
C TYR A 3 -7.24 -2.68 -7.11
N LEU A 4 -6.84 -3.47 -6.12
CA LEU A 4 -6.13 -2.97 -4.95
C LEU A 4 -4.65 -3.15 -5.19
N LEU A 5 -3.90 -2.05 -5.07
CA LEU A 5 -2.45 -2.02 -5.24
C LEU A 5 -1.84 -1.85 -3.86
N MET A 6 -1.32 -2.93 -3.28
CA MET A 6 -0.76 -2.94 -1.93
C MET A 6 0.73 -2.71 -1.97
N ILE A 7 1.20 -1.71 -1.22
CA ILE A 7 2.58 -1.27 -1.26
C ILE A 7 3.32 -1.86 -0.06
N TYR A 8 4.28 -2.74 -0.33
CA TYR A 8 5.11 -3.37 0.69
C TYR A 8 6.51 -2.80 0.61
N ARG A 9 7.06 -2.43 1.76
CA ARG A 9 8.39 -1.83 1.87
C ARG A 9 9.04 -2.26 3.16
N SER A 10 10.38 -2.28 3.17
CA SER A 10 11.12 -2.53 4.40
C SER A 10 11.09 -1.29 5.29
N GLU A 11 10.44 -1.38 6.43
CA GLU A 11 10.43 -0.28 7.42
C GLU A 11 11.83 -0.02 7.96
N ALA A 12 12.65 -1.07 8.07
CA ALA A 12 14.03 -0.93 8.50
C ALA A 12 14.83 -0.05 7.53
N GLU A 13 14.65 -0.25 6.23
CA GLU A 13 15.32 0.58 5.21
C GLU A 13 14.77 2.01 5.20
N LEU A 14 13.45 2.18 5.37
CA LEU A 14 12.84 3.51 5.47
C LEU A 14 13.38 4.29 6.66
N GLY A 15 13.62 3.62 7.78
CA GLY A 15 14.16 4.24 8.97
C GLY A 15 15.57 4.82 8.79
N LYS A 16 16.30 4.36 7.78
CA LYS A 16 17.65 4.86 7.46
C LYS A 16 17.63 6.10 6.57
N MET A 17 16.48 6.48 6.04
CA MET A 17 16.37 7.64 5.15
C MET A 17 16.47 8.93 5.95
N ASP A 18 17.23 9.91 5.41
CA ASP A 18 17.28 11.24 5.99
C ASP A 18 16.05 12.08 5.61
N ALA A 19 15.96 13.28 6.17
CA ALA A 19 14.82 14.17 5.96
C ALA A 19 14.67 14.57 4.49
N ALA A 20 15.78 14.81 3.79
CA ALA A 20 15.75 15.19 2.38
C ALA A 20 15.20 14.07 1.50
N ALA A 21 15.64 12.82 1.75
CA ALA A 21 15.18 11.65 1.03
C ALA A 21 13.69 11.40 1.28
N ARG A 22 13.23 11.57 2.53
CA ARG A 22 11.81 11.41 2.88
C ARG A 22 10.95 12.45 2.19
N LYS A 23 11.40 13.70 2.13
CA LYS A 23 10.70 14.78 1.45
C LYS A 23 10.59 14.51 -0.04
N ALA A 24 11.68 14.05 -0.67
CA ALA A 24 11.69 13.69 -2.09
C ALA A 24 10.71 12.56 -2.38
N MET A 25 10.68 11.54 -1.54
CA MET A 25 9.76 10.41 -1.66
C MET A 25 8.29 10.87 -1.56
N THR A 26 7.99 11.74 -0.60
CA THR A 26 6.64 12.29 -0.44
C THR A 26 6.21 13.05 -1.69
N ALA A 27 7.13 13.84 -2.28
CA ALA A 27 6.86 14.57 -3.51
C ALA A 27 6.59 13.63 -4.69
N GLU A 28 7.35 12.55 -4.80
CA GLU A 28 7.15 11.55 -5.86
C GLU A 28 5.79 10.87 -5.74
N TYR A 29 5.39 10.49 -4.52
CA TYR A 29 4.05 9.92 -4.30
C TYR A 29 2.94 10.92 -4.60
N GLY A 30 3.14 12.18 -4.25
CA GLY A 30 2.19 13.24 -4.56
C GLY A 30 2.00 13.41 -6.07
N ALA A 31 3.09 13.43 -6.83
CA ALA A 31 3.06 13.54 -8.28
C ALA A 31 2.39 12.33 -8.93
N PHE A 32 2.71 11.13 -8.46
CA PHE A 32 2.08 9.90 -8.94
C PHE A 32 0.57 9.95 -8.69
N THR A 33 0.15 10.29 -7.46
CA THR A 33 -1.26 10.36 -7.08
C THR A 33 -2.01 11.34 -7.98
N GLN A 34 -1.47 12.53 -8.20
CA GLN A 34 -2.09 13.50 -9.09
C GLN A 34 -2.23 12.97 -10.52
N SER A 35 -1.24 12.23 -11.01
CA SER A 35 -1.29 11.68 -12.36
C SER A 35 -2.43 10.68 -12.54
N ILE A 36 -2.69 9.83 -11.54
CA ILE A 36 -3.78 8.83 -11.63
C ILE A 36 -5.15 9.44 -11.34
N ILE A 37 -5.20 10.54 -10.58
CA ILE A 37 -6.43 11.33 -10.43
C ILE A 37 -6.81 11.95 -11.79
N GLN A 38 -5.86 12.59 -12.44
CA GLN A 38 -6.09 13.26 -13.73
C GLN A 38 -6.49 12.28 -14.82
N SER A 39 -5.92 11.08 -14.82
CA SER A 39 -6.26 10.04 -15.80
C SER A 39 -7.56 9.30 -15.47
N GLY A 40 -8.19 9.58 -14.33
CA GLY A 40 -9.46 8.97 -13.94
C GLY A 40 -9.33 7.58 -13.32
N HIS A 41 -8.13 7.11 -13.05
CA HIS A 41 -7.93 5.78 -12.46
C HIS A 41 -8.08 5.74 -10.94
N PHE A 42 -7.82 6.85 -10.26
CA PHE A 42 -7.81 6.91 -8.80
C PHE A 42 -9.22 6.75 -8.21
N LYS A 43 -9.37 5.84 -7.24
CA LYS A 43 -10.59 5.69 -6.45
C LYS A 43 -10.35 6.00 -4.98
N ALA A 44 -9.29 5.48 -4.41
CA ALA A 44 -8.90 5.72 -3.02
C ALA A 44 -7.42 5.41 -2.84
N GLY A 45 -6.84 5.85 -1.75
CA GLY A 45 -5.47 5.52 -1.41
C GLY A 45 -5.08 6.17 -0.10
N ASP A 46 -4.32 5.45 0.71
CA ASP A 46 -3.82 5.95 1.99
C ASP A 46 -2.45 5.34 2.30
N GLY A 47 -1.61 6.13 2.93
CA GLY A 47 -0.42 5.63 3.60
C GLY A 47 -0.78 5.15 4.99
N LEU A 48 -0.05 4.18 5.49
CA LEU A 48 -0.23 3.62 6.81
C LEU A 48 0.93 4.02 7.71
N GLN A 49 0.63 4.18 9.00
CA GLN A 49 1.68 4.36 10.01
C GLN A 49 2.49 3.07 10.16
N PRO A 50 3.68 3.14 10.75
CA PRO A 50 4.52 1.94 10.92
C PRO A 50 3.82 0.83 11.69
N THR A 51 4.26 -0.40 11.46
CA THR A 51 3.66 -1.60 12.09
C THR A 51 3.77 -1.60 13.62
N THR A 52 4.67 -0.79 14.20
CA THR A 52 4.74 -0.61 15.66
C THR A 52 3.45 -0.02 16.24
N THR A 53 2.63 0.64 15.42
CA THR A 53 1.33 1.19 15.84
C THR A 53 0.18 0.22 15.62
N ALA A 54 0.45 -0.94 15.00
CA ALA A 54 -0.59 -1.91 14.66
C ALA A 54 -1.11 -2.64 15.88
N THR A 55 -2.37 -3.06 15.81
CA THR A 55 -2.98 -3.97 16.78
C THR A 55 -3.70 -5.06 16.00
N THR A 56 -3.48 -6.30 16.38
CA THR A 56 -4.13 -7.45 15.75
C THR A 56 -5.24 -7.97 16.65
N VAL A 57 -6.41 -8.21 16.06
CA VAL A 57 -7.59 -8.71 16.77
C VAL A 57 -7.92 -10.11 16.25
N ARG A 58 -8.16 -11.04 17.18
CA ARG A 58 -8.69 -12.37 16.86
C ARG A 58 -9.88 -12.65 17.77
N VAL A 59 -10.83 -13.40 17.26
CA VAL A 59 -11.93 -13.92 18.08
C VAL A 59 -11.78 -15.43 18.11
N ARG A 60 -11.60 -15.98 19.31
CA ARG A 60 -11.46 -17.43 19.54
C ARG A 60 -12.39 -17.83 20.66
N GLU A 61 -13.21 -18.85 20.41
CA GLU A 61 -14.18 -19.36 21.40
C GLU A 61 -15.09 -18.25 21.94
N GLY A 62 -15.52 -17.33 21.06
CA GLY A 62 -16.38 -16.21 21.39
C GLY A 62 -15.70 -15.07 22.13
N LYS A 63 -14.38 -15.12 22.29
CA LYS A 63 -13.60 -14.08 22.99
C LYS A 63 -12.76 -13.28 22.05
N MET A 64 -12.73 -11.96 22.25
CA MET A 64 -11.87 -11.07 21.53
C MET A 64 -10.46 -11.08 22.14
N LEU A 65 -9.48 -11.35 21.32
CA LEU A 65 -8.07 -11.36 21.70
C LEU A 65 -7.37 -10.25 20.91
N THR A 66 -6.60 -9.41 21.59
CA THR A 66 -5.82 -8.36 20.93
C THR A 66 -4.33 -8.57 21.19
N THR A 67 -3.52 -8.28 20.19
CA THR A 67 -2.07 -8.36 20.28
C THR A 67 -1.48 -7.10 19.68
N ASP A 68 -0.52 -6.48 20.34
CA ASP A 68 0.20 -5.34 19.80
C ASP A 68 1.09 -5.82 18.63
N GLY A 69 1.10 -5.02 17.57
CA GLY A 69 1.89 -5.30 16.40
C GLY A 69 1.09 -5.98 15.29
N PRO A 70 1.74 -6.20 14.13
CA PRO A 70 1.10 -6.85 12.99
C PRO A 70 0.89 -8.33 13.26
N PHE A 71 -0.03 -8.95 12.52
CA PHE A 71 -0.34 -10.38 12.71
C PHE A 71 0.84 -11.30 12.32
N ALA A 72 1.78 -10.81 11.50
CA ALA A 72 2.94 -11.57 11.06
C ALA A 72 4.15 -10.65 10.96
N GLU A 73 5.33 -11.20 11.27
CA GLU A 73 6.59 -10.53 11.04
C GLU A 73 7.08 -10.87 9.63
N THR A 74 7.40 -9.83 8.86
CA THR A 74 7.79 -9.96 7.46
C THR A 74 8.99 -9.09 7.18
N ARG A 75 9.67 -9.35 6.06
CA ARG A 75 10.81 -8.56 5.60
C ARG A 75 10.38 -7.19 5.09
N GLU A 76 9.26 -7.17 4.39
CA GLU A 76 8.60 -5.96 3.91
C GLU A 76 7.24 -5.88 4.56
N GLN A 77 6.85 -4.67 4.95
CA GLN A 77 5.60 -4.41 5.64
C GLN A 77 4.66 -3.63 4.74
N LEU A 78 3.37 -3.87 4.88
CA LEU A 78 2.36 -3.10 4.17
C LEU A 78 2.40 -1.65 4.67
N GLY A 79 2.75 -0.72 3.78
CA GLY A 79 2.90 0.69 4.12
C GLY A 79 1.86 1.60 3.51
N GLY A 80 1.00 1.07 2.64
CA GLY A 80 -0.04 1.87 2.01
C GLY A 80 -0.72 1.12 0.88
N TYR A 81 -1.69 1.76 0.26
CA TYR A 81 -2.42 1.15 -0.85
C TYR A 81 -3.04 2.22 -1.75
N TYR A 82 -3.34 1.80 -2.97
CA TYR A 82 -4.21 2.52 -3.88
C TYR A 82 -5.31 1.59 -4.36
N LEU A 83 -6.53 2.10 -4.42
CA LEU A 83 -7.63 1.44 -5.11
C LEU A 83 -7.81 2.17 -6.44
N VAL A 84 -7.70 1.43 -7.55
CA VAL A 84 -7.76 2.02 -8.89
C VAL A 84 -8.81 1.33 -9.75
N GLU A 85 -9.34 2.08 -10.70
CA GLU A 85 -10.14 1.53 -11.80
C GLU A 85 -9.21 1.35 -13.00
N ALA A 86 -9.19 0.15 -13.58
CA ALA A 86 -8.42 -0.13 -14.77
C ALA A 86 -9.23 -1.05 -15.69
N LYS A 87 -8.92 -1.01 -16.98
CA LYS A 87 -9.61 -1.79 -17.98
C LYS A 87 -9.41 -3.30 -17.75
N ASP A 88 -8.19 -3.69 -17.42
CA ASP A 88 -7.78 -5.07 -17.26
C ASP A 88 -6.55 -5.14 -16.35
N LEU A 89 -6.05 -6.37 -16.12
CA LEU A 89 -4.87 -6.57 -15.29
C LEU A 89 -3.65 -5.85 -15.84
N ASP A 90 -3.43 -5.89 -17.15
CA ASP A 90 -2.27 -5.22 -17.75
C ASP A 90 -2.30 -3.72 -17.49
N GLY A 91 -3.47 -3.11 -17.55
CA GLY A 91 -3.64 -1.70 -17.20
C GLY A 91 -3.31 -1.43 -15.74
N ALA A 92 -3.75 -2.30 -14.83
CA ALA A 92 -3.45 -2.17 -13.40
C ALA A 92 -1.96 -2.35 -13.13
N LEU A 93 -1.30 -3.31 -13.80
CA LEU A 93 0.14 -3.52 -13.67
C LEU A 93 0.95 -2.33 -14.15
N ALA A 94 0.51 -1.69 -15.24
CA ALA A 94 1.17 -0.50 -15.76
C ALA A 94 1.11 0.65 -14.74
N ILE A 95 -0.03 0.82 -14.06
CA ILE A 95 -0.18 1.81 -12.98
C ILE A 95 0.72 1.44 -11.81
N ALA A 96 0.68 0.18 -11.37
CA ALA A 96 1.46 -0.30 -10.24
C ALA A 96 2.96 -0.09 -10.42
N ALA A 97 3.47 -0.31 -11.63
CA ALA A 97 4.88 -0.14 -11.96
C ALA A 97 5.36 1.31 -11.79
N ARG A 98 4.44 2.27 -11.83
CA ARG A 98 4.75 3.70 -11.68
C ARG A 98 4.71 4.17 -10.23
N ILE A 99 4.23 3.35 -9.30
CA ILE A 99 4.26 3.69 -7.88
C ILE A 99 5.73 3.79 -7.45
N PRO A 100 6.14 4.90 -6.80
CA PRO A 100 7.56 5.08 -6.44
C PRO A 100 8.16 3.90 -5.68
N GLY A 101 7.41 3.27 -4.80
CA GLY A 101 7.87 2.12 -4.02
C GLY A 101 8.12 0.85 -4.83
N ALA A 102 7.69 0.78 -6.09
CA ALA A 102 7.88 -0.41 -6.92
C ALA A 102 9.36 -0.68 -7.23
N THR A 103 10.21 0.34 -7.19
CA THR A 103 11.64 0.19 -7.48
C THR A 103 12.45 -0.34 -6.30
N THR A 104 11.95 -0.21 -5.08
CA THR A 104 12.69 -0.60 -3.86
C THR A 104 11.93 -1.61 -3.00
N GLY A 105 10.64 -1.74 -3.20
CA GLY A 105 9.79 -2.69 -2.50
C GLY A 105 8.99 -3.52 -3.49
N SER A 106 7.77 -3.87 -3.09
CA SER A 106 6.89 -4.73 -3.89
C SER A 106 5.49 -4.15 -3.91
N ILE A 107 4.84 -4.25 -5.06
CA ILE A 107 3.43 -3.85 -5.20
C ILE A 107 2.63 -5.12 -5.52
N GLU A 108 1.76 -5.51 -4.60
CA GLU A 108 0.86 -6.63 -4.85
C GLU A 108 -0.42 -6.11 -5.46
N VAL A 109 -0.81 -6.65 -6.61
CA VAL A 109 -1.99 -6.22 -7.37
C VAL A 109 -3.06 -7.30 -7.25
N ARG A 110 -4.23 -6.94 -6.70
CA ARG A 110 -5.35 -7.89 -6.61
C ARG A 110 -6.63 -7.30 -7.18
N PRO A 111 -7.32 -8.05 -8.05
CA PRO A 111 -8.68 -7.65 -8.45
C PRO A 111 -9.61 -7.62 -7.23
N VAL A 112 -10.46 -6.61 -7.18
CA VAL A 112 -11.46 -6.51 -6.12
C VAL A 112 -12.66 -7.40 -6.50
N MET A 113 -13.16 -8.16 -5.54
CA MET A 113 -14.35 -9.00 -5.76
C MET A 113 -15.55 -8.13 -6.06
N VAL A 114 -16.35 -8.60 -7.01
CA VAL A 114 -17.65 -8.02 -7.31
C VAL A 114 -18.71 -8.96 -6.73
N TYR A 115 -19.58 -8.44 -5.89
CA TYR A 115 -20.65 -9.22 -5.27
C TYR A 115 -21.97 -8.98 -6.02
N ASP A 116 -22.70 -10.04 -6.23
CA ASP A 116 -24.02 -9.98 -6.87
C ASP A 116 -25.10 -9.47 -5.93
#